data_023234fe647905090765e9401af6e013
#
_entry.id   023234fe647905090765e9401af6e013
#
_cell.length_a   1.000
_cell.length_b   1.000
_cell.length_c   1.000
_cell.angle_alpha   90.00
_cell.angle_beta   90.00
_cell.angle_gamma   90.00
#
_symmetry.space_group_name_H-M   'P 1'
#
loop_
_entity.id
_entity.type
_entity.pdbx_description
1 polymer ?
#
loop_
_entity_poly.entity_id
_entity_poly.type
_entity_poly.pdbx_seq_one_letter_code
_entity_poly.pdbx_strand_id
1 'polypeptide(L)'
;MTPEALDALRAEASRDDYASMARLARALYETGLGPAEVLRECYGVTFPPELFVLVAGGLWRLELRARFTNQPWQPAVPPSLGGPSARINSMAATERRLLAEDPDLMPLCGIPAVAFDTPDQVVCYRLGELREGRSTVFSLARTAPAGTAVRCGDSLLEVLHGEHVRAVRRLEAQRDSPSNRGAGSVDDEEVEEEYAALERVRELRRRADACQGDAGA
;
A
#
# COMPACT_ATOMS: atom_id res chain seq x y z
N MET A 1 -16.44 25.60 -3.85
CA MET A 1 -15.25 26.05 -3.06
C MET A 1 -14.51 27.12 -3.83
N THR A 2 -14.01 28.20 -3.18
CA THR A 2 -13.23 29.25 -3.86
C THR A 2 -11.77 28.83 -4.02
N PRO A 3 -11.04 29.36 -5.02
CA PRO A 3 -9.60 29.10 -5.19
C PRO A 3 -8.78 29.40 -3.94
N GLU A 4 -9.04 30.53 -3.28
CA GLU A 4 -8.33 30.96 -2.07
C GLU A 4 -8.54 29.98 -0.90
N ALA A 5 -9.75 29.40 -0.77
CA ALA A 5 -10.04 28.40 0.25
C ALA A 5 -9.27 27.09 -0.03
N LEU A 6 -9.12 26.72 -1.29
CA LEU A 6 -8.33 25.53 -1.67
C LEU A 6 -6.84 25.76 -1.42
N ASP A 7 -6.32 26.94 -1.74
CA ASP A 7 -4.91 27.28 -1.48
C ASP A 7 -4.60 27.31 0.02
N ALA A 8 -5.52 27.75 0.86
CA ALA A 8 -5.39 27.66 2.31
C ALA A 8 -5.29 26.19 2.78
N LEU A 9 -6.12 25.29 2.23
CA LEU A 9 -6.05 23.86 2.55
C LEU A 9 -4.73 23.22 2.06
N ARG A 10 -4.22 23.61 0.89
CA ARG A 10 -2.91 23.16 0.41
C ARG A 10 -1.77 23.61 1.34
N ALA A 11 -1.83 24.84 1.82
CA ALA A 11 -0.82 25.37 2.75
C ALA A 11 -0.86 24.69 4.13
N GLU A 12 -2.04 24.24 4.58
CA GLU A 12 -2.24 23.55 5.86
C GLU A 12 -1.90 22.05 5.78
N ALA A 13 -2.03 21.42 4.60
CA ALA A 13 -1.90 19.99 4.45
C ALA A 13 -0.49 19.50 4.74
N SER A 14 -0.37 18.50 5.60
CA SER A 14 0.89 17.88 5.96
C SER A 14 0.76 16.36 6.00
N ARG A 15 1.83 15.66 5.60
CA ARG A 15 1.88 14.19 5.55
C ARG A 15 1.87 13.53 6.94
N ASP A 16 2.24 14.24 7.98
CA ASP A 16 2.18 13.79 9.37
C ASP A 16 0.83 14.09 10.05
N ASP A 17 0.00 14.98 9.45
CA ASP A 17 -1.37 15.26 9.87
C ASP A 17 -2.40 14.66 8.89
N TYR A 18 -2.88 13.46 9.20
CA TYR A 18 -3.87 12.77 8.38
C TYR A 18 -5.20 13.55 8.27
N ALA A 19 -5.54 14.39 9.25
CA ALA A 19 -6.76 15.15 9.22
C ALA A 19 -6.67 16.31 8.20
N SER A 20 -5.56 17.03 8.16
CA SER A 20 -5.33 18.10 7.17
C SER A 20 -5.29 17.52 5.75
N MET A 21 -4.59 16.39 5.56
CA MET A 21 -4.52 15.71 4.27
C MET A 21 -5.90 15.22 3.80
N ALA A 22 -6.72 14.65 4.70
CA ALA A 22 -8.07 14.21 4.36
C ALA A 22 -9.00 15.40 4.04
N ARG A 23 -8.84 16.57 4.68
CA ARG A 23 -9.58 17.79 4.32
C ARG A 23 -9.23 18.27 2.92
N LEU A 24 -7.94 18.36 2.60
CA LEU A 24 -7.47 18.73 1.27
C LEU A 24 -8.02 17.76 0.21
N ALA A 25 -7.86 16.46 0.41
CA ALA A 25 -8.32 15.45 -0.56
C ALA A 25 -9.84 15.54 -0.80
N ARG A 26 -10.67 15.69 0.24
CA ARG A 26 -12.13 15.90 0.08
C ARG A 26 -12.44 17.12 -0.75
N ALA A 27 -11.79 18.23 -0.43
CA ALA A 27 -11.95 19.48 -1.14
C ALA A 27 -11.61 19.34 -2.64
N LEU A 28 -10.53 18.60 -2.96
CA LEU A 28 -10.13 18.31 -4.33
C LEU A 28 -11.18 17.44 -5.05
N TYR A 29 -11.73 16.41 -4.40
CA TYR A 29 -12.84 15.63 -4.95
C TYR A 29 -14.09 16.48 -5.23
N GLU A 30 -14.40 17.45 -4.36
CA GLU A 30 -15.53 18.38 -4.57
C GLU A 30 -15.32 19.28 -5.80
N THR A 31 -14.09 19.49 -6.26
CA THR A 31 -13.81 20.17 -7.54
C THR A 31 -13.93 19.28 -8.76
N GLY A 32 -14.25 17.98 -8.59
CA GLY A 32 -14.44 17.02 -9.68
C GLY A 32 -13.18 16.27 -10.09
N LEU A 33 -12.07 16.40 -9.35
CA LEU A 33 -10.84 15.65 -9.64
C LEU A 33 -11.02 14.16 -9.33
N GLY A 34 -10.40 13.32 -10.15
CA GLY A 34 -10.32 11.87 -9.92
C GLY A 34 -9.20 11.50 -8.91
N PRO A 35 -9.18 10.23 -8.44
CA PRO A 35 -8.21 9.78 -7.43
C PRO A 35 -6.74 10.04 -7.80
N ALA A 36 -6.37 9.85 -9.07
CA ALA A 36 -5.00 10.06 -9.54
C ALA A 36 -4.60 11.54 -9.47
N GLU A 37 -5.51 12.44 -9.85
CA GLU A 37 -5.30 13.87 -9.79
C GLU A 37 -5.25 14.38 -8.34
N VAL A 38 -6.13 13.86 -7.47
CA VAL A 38 -6.13 14.16 -6.05
C VAL A 38 -4.79 13.79 -5.41
N LEU A 39 -4.27 12.59 -5.67
CA LEU A 39 -2.96 12.19 -5.14
C LEU A 39 -1.82 13.04 -5.71
N ARG A 40 -1.88 13.39 -7.00
CA ARG A 40 -0.89 14.29 -7.61
C ARG A 40 -0.88 15.66 -6.94
N GLU A 41 -2.05 16.22 -6.64
CA GLU A 41 -2.18 17.49 -5.90
C GLU A 41 -1.67 17.37 -4.46
N CYS A 42 -1.95 16.25 -3.78
CA CYS A 42 -1.53 16.03 -2.39
C CYS A 42 -0.02 15.82 -2.23
N TYR A 43 0.63 15.15 -3.20
CA TYR A 43 2.02 14.66 -3.03
C TYR A 43 3.00 15.19 -4.09
N GLY A 44 2.52 15.89 -5.12
CA GLY A 44 3.36 16.40 -6.21
C GLY A 44 3.99 15.31 -7.08
N VAL A 45 3.40 14.11 -7.11
CA VAL A 45 3.90 12.96 -7.88
C VAL A 45 2.75 12.19 -8.52
N THR A 46 3.05 11.46 -9.59
CA THR A 46 2.11 10.52 -10.20
C THR A 46 2.34 9.13 -9.60
N PHE A 47 1.29 8.53 -9.06
CA PHE A 47 1.31 7.16 -8.57
C PHE A 47 1.01 6.15 -9.67
N PRO A 48 1.56 4.93 -9.59
CA PRO A 48 1.31 3.90 -10.60
C PRO A 48 -0.15 3.40 -10.56
N PRO A 49 -0.69 2.93 -11.69
CA PRO A 49 -2.08 2.46 -11.81
C PRO A 49 -2.47 1.38 -10.79
N GLU A 50 -1.54 0.52 -10.41
CA GLU A 50 -1.76 -0.54 -9.41
C GLU A 50 -2.29 -0.02 -8.08
N LEU A 51 -1.89 1.20 -7.65
CA LEU A 51 -2.41 1.81 -6.43
C LEU A 51 -3.92 2.04 -6.54
N PHE A 52 -4.40 2.55 -7.65
CA PHE A 52 -5.81 2.84 -7.87
C PHE A 52 -6.65 1.57 -8.05
N VAL A 53 -6.07 0.53 -8.66
CA VAL A 53 -6.70 -0.80 -8.76
C VAL A 53 -6.90 -1.41 -7.36
N LEU A 54 -5.92 -1.28 -6.47
CA LEU A 54 -6.03 -1.73 -5.07
C LEU A 54 -7.13 -0.95 -4.33
N VAL A 55 -7.17 0.38 -4.46
CA VAL A 55 -8.21 1.22 -3.83
C VAL A 55 -9.59 0.85 -4.35
N ALA A 56 -9.76 0.71 -5.67
CA ALA A 56 -11.03 0.33 -6.30
C ALA A 56 -11.49 -1.08 -5.91
N GLY A 57 -10.56 -2.00 -5.64
CA GLY A 57 -10.82 -3.34 -5.14
C GLY A 57 -11.29 -3.39 -3.68
N GLY A 58 -11.31 -2.23 -2.99
CA GLY A 58 -11.66 -2.16 -1.58
C GLY A 58 -10.54 -2.69 -0.69
N LEU A 59 -9.41 -2.01 -0.69
CA LEU A 59 -8.14 -2.35 -0.04
C LEU A 59 -8.24 -3.14 1.27
N TRP A 60 -9.17 -2.73 2.15
CA TRP A 60 -9.36 -3.32 3.48
C TRP A 60 -10.15 -4.66 3.46
N ARG A 61 -10.68 -5.04 2.30
CA ARG A 61 -11.47 -6.26 2.08
C ARG A 61 -10.72 -7.31 1.26
N LEU A 62 -9.52 -6.96 0.80
CA LEU A 62 -8.75 -7.84 -0.09
C LEU A 62 -8.10 -9.02 0.65
N GLU A 63 -8.10 -9.01 2.00
CA GLU A 63 -7.53 -10.08 2.84
C GLU A 63 -6.13 -10.47 2.40
N LEU A 64 -5.32 -9.46 2.06
CA LEU A 64 -3.94 -9.65 1.69
C LEU A 64 -3.05 -9.72 2.94
N ARG A 65 -1.93 -10.44 2.85
CA ARG A 65 -0.88 -10.44 3.90
C ARG A 65 -0.16 -9.10 3.97
N ALA A 66 -0.92 -8.03 4.10
CA ALA A 66 -0.40 -6.68 4.15
C ALA A 66 -1.23 -5.81 5.09
N ARG A 67 -0.58 -5.01 5.91
CA ARG A 67 -1.21 -3.99 6.75
C ARG A 67 -0.94 -2.64 6.11
N PHE A 68 -1.91 -2.15 5.34
CA PHE A 68 -1.77 -0.88 4.63
C PHE A 68 -1.61 0.30 5.59
N THR A 69 -0.78 1.26 5.21
CA THR A 69 -0.57 2.52 5.93
C THR A 69 -1.79 3.44 5.80
N ASN A 70 -1.72 4.65 6.36
CA ASN A 70 -2.78 5.64 6.18
C ASN A 70 -2.62 6.35 4.83
N GLN A 71 -1.40 6.71 4.47
CA GLN A 71 -1.08 7.41 3.23
C GLN A 71 -0.24 6.50 2.32
N PRO A 72 -0.46 6.57 1.00
CA PRO A 72 -1.35 7.47 0.26
C PRO A 72 -2.81 6.97 0.13
N TRP A 73 -3.15 5.87 0.78
CA TRP A 73 -4.40 5.13 0.56
C TRP A 73 -5.66 5.90 0.92
N GLN A 74 -5.69 6.53 2.11
CA GLN A 74 -6.90 7.23 2.57
C GLN A 74 -7.26 8.44 1.71
N PRO A 75 -6.32 9.31 1.30
CA PRO A 75 -6.60 10.35 0.33
C PRO A 75 -7.06 9.84 -1.04
N ALA A 76 -6.64 8.64 -1.45
CA ALA A 76 -7.01 8.05 -2.73
C ALA A 76 -8.45 7.51 -2.78
N VAL A 77 -9.15 7.35 -1.63
CA VAL A 77 -10.52 6.81 -1.59
C VAL A 77 -11.51 7.85 -2.14
N PRO A 78 -12.17 7.57 -3.28
CA PRO A 78 -13.15 8.51 -3.83
C PRO A 78 -14.44 8.56 -2.98
N PRO A 79 -15.24 9.63 -3.10
CA PRO A 79 -16.52 9.76 -2.38
C PRO A 79 -17.47 8.57 -2.57
N SER A 80 -17.50 7.96 -3.75
CA SER A 80 -18.29 6.76 -4.06
C SER A 80 -17.93 5.53 -3.23
N LEU A 81 -16.72 5.49 -2.65
CA LEU A 81 -16.23 4.41 -1.79
C LEU A 81 -16.10 4.85 -0.31
N GLY A 82 -16.74 5.96 0.06
CA GLY A 82 -16.74 6.48 1.44
C GLY A 82 -15.89 7.74 1.64
N GLY A 83 -15.04 8.09 0.69
CA GLY A 83 -14.23 9.31 0.69
C GLY A 83 -12.99 9.25 1.59
N PRO A 84 -12.15 10.29 1.50
CA PRO A 84 -10.94 10.41 2.30
C PRO A 84 -11.23 10.42 3.81
N SER A 85 -10.42 9.73 4.59
CA SER A 85 -10.58 9.54 6.03
C SER A 85 -9.33 10.00 6.79
N ALA A 86 -9.53 10.50 8.00
CA ALA A 86 -8.47 10.78 8.97
C ALA A 86 -8.28 9.63 9.99
N ARG A 87 -8.85 8.46 9.71
CA ARG A 87 -8.79 7.32 10.62
C ARG A 87 -7.37 6.83 10.77
N ILE A 88 -6.93 6.73 12.02
CA ILE A 88 -5.58 6.25 12.36
C ILE A 88 -5.62 4.72 12.46
N ASN A 89 -4.75 4.04 11.72
CA ASN A 89 -4.59 2.58 11.79
C ASN A 89 -3.32 2.17 12.57
N SER A 90 -3.10 0.87 12.70
CA SER A 90 -1.97 0.31 13.45
C SER A 90 -0.59 0.60 12.87
N MET A 91 -0.51 1.06 11.63
CA MET A 91 0.74 1.42 10.96
C MET A 91 1.16 2.88 11.18
N ALA A 92 0.31 3.73 11.77
CA ALA A 92 0.53 5.17 11.88
C ALA A 92 1.83 5.55 12.61
N ALA A 93 2.19 4.84 13.67
CA ALA A 93 3.43 5.11 14.40
C ALA A 93 4.68 4.82 13.54
N THR A 94 4.66 3.71 12.79
CA THR A 94 5.75 3.34 11.88
C THR A 94 5.83 4.34 10.71
N GLU A 95 4.70 4.71 10.13
CA GLU A 95 4.60 5.67 9.03
C GLU A 95 5.19 7.03 9.44
N ARG A 96 4.78 7.60 10.59
CA ARG A 96 5.31 8.87 11.09
C ARG A 96 6.80 8.83 11.39
N ARG A 97 7.28 7.73 11.99
CA ARG A 97 8.71 7.56 12.25
C ARG A 97 9.52 7.60 10.96
N LEU A 98 9.12 6.79 9.97
CA LEU A 98 9.82 6.72 8.67
C LEU A 98 9.78 8.06 7.94
N LEU A 99 8.64 8.76 7.97
CA LEU A 99 8.50 10.08 7.38
C LEU A 99 9.40 11.13 8.05
N ALA A 100 9.58 11.06 9.36
CA ALA A 100 10.46 11.97 10.10
C ALA A 100 11.95 11.70 9.81
N GLU A 101 12.32 10.42 9.57
CA GLU A 101 13.70 10.04 9.25
C GLU A 101 14.07 10.30 7.78
N ASP A 102 13.12 10.06 6.85
CA ASP A 102 13.30 10.25 5.41
C ASP A 102 11.98 10.72 4.76
N PRO A 103 11.80 12.03 4.54
CA PRO A 103 10.60 12.58 3.92
C PRO A 103 10.37 12.13 2.48
N ASP A 104 11.37 11.56 1.80
CA ASP A 104 11.23 11.01 0.45
C ASP A 104 10.53 9.64 0.44
N LEU A 105 10.53 8.91 1.55
CA LEU A 105 9.80 7.66 1.66
C LEU A 105 8.29 7.87 1.69
N MET A 106 7.58 7.01 0.98
CA MET A 106 6.13 6.85 1.01
C MET A 106 5.82 5.42 1.46
N PRO A 107 5.67 5.16 2.77
CA PRO A 107 5.29 3.84 3.26
C PRO A 107 3.91 3.43 2.73
N LEU A 108 3.79 2.19 2.24
CA LEU A 108 2.59 1.66 1.60
C LEU A 108 1.91 0.61 2.47
N CYS A 109 2.67 -0.35 2.96
CA CYS A 109 2.16 -1.39 3.83
C CYS A 109 3.25 -2.03 4.67
N GLY A 110 2.85 -2.64 5.79
CA GLY A 110 3.65 -3.60 6.53
C GLY A 110 3.33 -5.01 6.07
N ILE A 111 4.35 -5.81 5.82
CA ILE A 111 4.24 -7.24 5.52
C ILE A 111 4.69 -7.99 6.77
N PRO A 112 3.80 -8.79 7.39
CA PRO A 112 4.18 -9.59 8.55
C PRO A 112 5.25 -10.62 8.19
N ALA A 113 6.13 -10.89 9.14
CA ALA A 113 7.13 -11.93 9.02
C ALA A 113 6.52 -13.29 8.65
N VAL A 114 7.12 -13.98 7.71
CA VAL A 114 6.70 -15.33 7.32
C VAL A 114 7.35 -16.38 8.23
N ALA A 115 8.49 -16.07 8.86
CA ALA A 115 9.20 -16.95 9.79
C ALA A 115 9.62 -16.19 11.06
N PHE A 116 9.80 -16.91 12.17
CA PHE A 116 10.15 -16.31 13.47
C PHE A 116 11.47 -15.53 13.46
N ASP A 117 12.37 -15.83 12.55
CA ASP A 117 13.70 -15.23 12.41
C ASP A 117 13.74 -14.06 11.41
N THR A 118 12.64 -13.81 10.70
CA THR A 118 12.52 -12.68 9.77
C THR A 118 11.71 -11.55 10.41
N PRO A 119 12.20 -10.30 10.39
CA PRO A 119 11.42 -9.18 10.91
C PRO A 119 10.27 -8.81 9.96
N ASP A 120 9.20 -8.25 10.53
CA ASP A 120 8.17 -7.55 9.75
C ASP A 120 8.84 -6.54 8.82
N GLN A 121 8.41 -6.50 7.56
CA GLN A 121 8.91 -5.55 6.56
C GLN A 121 7.93 -4.39 6.38
N VAL A 122 8.47 -3.24 6.02
CA VAL A 122 7.66 -2.12 5.50
C VAL A 122 8.05 -1.90 4.05
N VAL A 123 7.04 -1.84 3.20
CA VAL A 123 7.18 -1.60 1.76
C VAL A 123 6.85 -0.15 1.47
N CYS A 124 7.69 0.50 0.67
CA CYS A 124 7.63 1.93 0.38
C CYS A 124 7.85 2.22 -1.10
N TYR A 125 7.31 3.36 -1.58
CA TYR A 125 7.89 4.08 -2.71
C TYR A 125 8.87 5.15 -2.22
N ARG A 126 9.66 5.70 -3.16
CA ARG A 126 10.36 6.98 -2.99
C ARG A 126 9.69 8.03 -3.88
N LEU A 127 9.37 9.20 -3.30
CA LEU A 127 8.75 10.29 -4.06
C LEU A 127 9.66 10.80 -5.18
N GLY A 128 10.98 10.79 -4.96
CA GLY A 128 11.98 11.12 -5.99
C GLY A 128 11.87 10.20 -7.20
N GLU A 129 11.78 8.87 -6.98
CA GLU A 129 11.58 7.89 -8.06
C GLU A 129 10.26 8.12 -8.81
N LEU A 130 9.18 8.37 -8.06
CA LEU A 130 7.86 8.64 -8.66
C LEU A 130 7.85 9.92 -9.50
N ARG A 131 8.59 10.98 -9.10
CA ARG A 131 8.75 12.22 -9.93
C ARG A 131 9.44 11.93 -11.25
N GLU A 132 10.33 10.95 -11.28
CA GLU A 132 11.02 10.51 -12.48
C GLU A 132 10.25 9.42 -13.27
N GLY A 133 9.01 9.14 -12.87
CA GLY A 133 8.15 8.16 -13.54
C GLY A 133 8.49 6.70 -13.23
N ARG A 134 9.31 6.44 -12.20
CA ARG A 134 9.68 5.08 -11.78
C ARG A 134 8.87 4.65 -10.56
N SER A 135 8.23 3.50 -10.64
CA SER A 135 7.46 2.89 -9.56
C SER A 135 8.28 1.88 -8.75
N THR A 136 9.58 2.13 -8.62
CA THR A 136 10.49 1.28 -7.84
C THR A 136 10.00 1.10 -6.41
N VAL A 137 9.91 -0.14 -5.98
CA VAL A 137 9.46 -0.53 -4.64
C VAL A 137 10.66 -0.85 -3.77
N PHE A 138 10.67 -0.29 -2.57
CA PHE A 138 11.69 -0.50 -1.57
C PHE A 138 11.12 -1.21 -0.35
N SER A 139 11.94 -1.97 0.35
CA SER A 139 11.58 -2.57 1.63
C SER A 139 12.67 -2.33 2.67
N LEU A 140 12.24 -2.30 3.93
CA LEU A 140 13.11 -2.25 5.10
C LEU A 140 12.46 -3.00 6.26
N ALA A 141 13.26 -3.49 7.20
CA ALA A 141 12.71 -4.07 8.42
C ALA A 141 11.93 -2.99 9.20
N ARG A 142 10.77 -3.33 9.76
CA ARG A 142 9.86 -2.39 10.43
C ARG A 142 10.52 -1.53 11.50
N THR A 143 11.54 -2.04 12.19
CA THR A 143 12.27 -1.34 13.25
C THR A 143 13.60 -0.74 12.79
N ALA A 144 13.98 -0.95 11.52
CA ALA A 144 15.24 -0.45 10.98
C ALA A 144 15.14 1.05 10.62
N PRO A 145 16.27 1.76 10.58
CA PRO A 145 16.33 3.14 10.11
C PRO A 145 15.91 3.26 8.64
N ALA A 146 15.28 4.39 8.29
CA ALA A 146 14.79 4.66 6.94
C ALA A 146 15.87 4.52 5.85
N GLY A 147 17.11 4.93 6.16
CA GLY A 147 18.25 4.83 5.25
C GLY A 147 18.68 3.40 4.86
N THR A 148 18.11 2.38 5.52
CA THR A 148 18.37 0.96 5.19
C THR A 148 17.40 0.41 4.14
N ALA A 149 16.49 1.22 3.60
CA ALA A 149 15.56 0.80 2.57
C ALA A 149 16.29 0.31 1.32
N VAL A 150 16.01 -0.92 0.91
CA VAL A 150 16.61 -1.56 -0.28
C VAL A 150 15.54 -1.83 -1.33
N ARG A 151 15.91 -1.74 -2.61
CA ARG A 151 15.00 -2.10 -3.70
C ARG A 151 14.58 -3.56 -3.59
N CYS A 152 13.28 -3.82 -3.73
CA CYS A 152 12.70 -5.16 -3.67
C CYS A 152 11.82 -5.52 -4.89
N GLY A 153 11.50 -4.55 -5.76
CA GLY A 153 10.72 -4.79 -6.97
C GLY A 153 10.45 -3.51 -7.76
N ASP A 154 9.72 -3.65 -8.87
CA ASP A 154 9.29 -2.54 -9.72
C ASP A 154 7.76 -2.33 -9.69
N SER A 155 7.04 -3.16 -8.95
CA SER A 155 5.60 -3.12 -8.75
C SER A 155 5.25 -3.61 -7.35
N LEU A 156 4.35 -2.88 -6.66
CA LEU A 156 3.82 -3.29 -5.37
C LEU A 156 3.06 -4.62 -5.49
N LEU A 157 2.28 -4.79 -6.55
CA LEU A 157 1.54 -6.04 -6.78
C LEU A 157 2.47 -7.22 -7.06
N GLU A 158 3.64 -7.00 -7.67
CA GLU A 158 4.66 -8.03 -7.82
C GLU A 158 5.26 -8.44 -6.46
N VAL A 159 5.57 -7.47 -5.62
CA VAL A 159 6.07 -7.72 -4.25
C VAL A 159 5.03 -8.51 -3.44
N LEU A 160 3.76 -8.07 -3.44
CA LEU A 160 2.67 -8.78 -2.75
C LEU A 160 2.47 -10.20 -3.29
N HIS A 161 2.51 -10.38 -4.61
CA HIS A 161 2.45 -11.71 -5.23
C HIS A 161 3.58 -12.63 -4.73
N GLY A 162 4.82 -12.12 -4.71
CA GLY A 162 5.97 -12.86 -4.20
C GLY A 162 5.81 -13.27 -2.74
N GLU A 163 5.22 -12.41 -1.89
CA GLU A 163 4.96 -12.71 -0.49
C GLU A 163 3.91 -13.84 -0.34
N HIS A 164 2.81 -13.78 -1.07
CA HIS A 164 1.79 -14.84 -1.05
C HIS A 164 2.35 -16.17 -1.56
N VAL A 165 3.18 -16.17 -2.62
CA VAL A 165 3.86 -17.39 -3.10
C VAL A 165 4.76 -17.99 -2.01
N ARG A 166 5.51 -17.15 -1.27
CA ARG A 166 6.34 -17.61 -0.16
C ARG A 166 5.50 -18.19 0.99
N ALA A 167 4.37 -17.55 1.29
CA ALA A 167 3.46 -18.01 2.33
C ALA A 167 2.84 -19.36 1.99
N VAL A 168 2.32 -19.54 0.76
CA VAL A 168 1.80 -20.84 0.27
C VAL A 168 2.84 -21.93 0.42
N ARG A 169 4.04 -21.73 -0.12
CA ARG A 169 5.12 -22.74 -0.06
C ARG A 169 5.47 -23.13 1.37
N ARG A 170 5.44 -22.16 2.29
CA ARG A 170 5.70 -22.43 3.70
C ARG A 170 4.59 -23.25 4.34
N LEU A 171 3.33 -22.87 4.12
CA LEU A 171 2.17 -23.60 4.65
C LEU A 171 2.16 -25.04 4.15
N GLU A 172 2.41 -25.26 2.86
CA GLU A 172 2.54 -26.60 2.27
C GLU A 172 3.68 -27.41 2.93
N ALA A 173 4.85 -26.80 3.07
CA ALA A 173 5.99 -27.46 3.72
C ALA A 173 5.71 -27.80 5.20
N GLN A 174 4.97 -26.94 5.92
CA GLN A 174 4.55 -27.19 7.29
C GLN A 174 3.51 -28.31 7.36
N ARG A 175 2.51 -28.30 6.47
CA ARG A 175 1.48 -29.34 6.39
C ARG A 175 2.12 -30.71 6.12
N ASP A 176 3.07 -30.79 5.22
CA ASP A 176 3.72 -32.05 4.81
C ASP A 176 4.79 -32.53 5.81
N SER A 177 5.14 -31.73 6.82
CA SER A 177 6.16 -32.06 7.82
C SER A 177 5.67 -33.17 8.77
N PRO A 178 6.46 -34.23 9.01
CA PRO A 178 6.12 -35.30 9.95
C PRO A 178 5.93 -34.80 11.41
N SER A 179 6.56 -33.67 11.75
CA SER A 179 6.47 -33.07 13.08
C SER A 179 5.12 -32.39 13.36
N ASN A 180 4.30 -32.22 12.33
CA ASN A 180 3.07 -31.41 12.40
C ASN A 180 1.82 -32.23 12.79
N ARG A 181 1.98 -33.46 13.29
CA ARG A 181 0.87 -34.34 13.69
C ARG A 181 0.31 -34.06 15.09
N GLY A 182 0.59 -32.88 15.66
CA GLY A 182 0.16 -32.43 16.97
C GLY A 182 -0.68 -31.16 16.98
N ALA A 183 -1.07 -30.69 18.15
CA ALA A 183 -1.81 -29.44 18.31
C ALA A 183 -1.04 -28.25 17.69
N GLY A 184 -1.59 -27.67 16.63
CA GLY A 184 -0.98 -26.58 15.84
C GLY A 184 -0.64 -26.96 14.38
N SER A 185 -1.22 -28.06 13.88
CA SER A 185 -1.11 -28.40 12.44
C SER A 185 -1.76 -27.30 11.59
N VAL A 186 -1.06 -26.92 10.51
CA VAL A 186 -1.65 -26.13 9.42
C VAL A 186 -2.79 -26.95 8.85
N ASP A 187 -3.99 -26.40 8.80
CA ASP A 187 -5.14 -27.05 8.19
C ASP A 187 -5.23 -26.72 6.68
N ASP A 188 -6.04 -27.50 5.99
CA ASP A 188 -6.23 -27.29 4.56
C ASP A 188 -6.94 -25.95 4.28
N GLU A 189 -7.76 -25.43 5.21
CA GLU A 189 -8.47 -24.16 5.10
C GLU A 189 -7.49 -22.98 5.04
N GLU A 190 -6.45 -22.98 5.89
CA GLU A 190 -5.41 -21.91 5.89
C GLU A 190 -4.63 -21.90 4.56
N VAL A 191 -4.34 -23.05 4.00
CA VAL A 191 -3.68 -23.19 2.69
C VAL A 191 -4.59 -22.67 1.57
N GLU A 192 -5.87 -23.05 1.59
CA GLU A 192 -6.86 -22.61 0.59
C GLU A 192 -7.09 -21.09 0.64
N GLU A 193 -7.16 -20.49 1.83
CA GLU A 193 -7.27 -19.03 2.01
C GLU A 193 -6.08 -18.30 1.38
N GLU A 194 -4.85 -18.80 1.57
CA GLU A 194 -3.66 -18.21 1.00
C GLU A 194 -3.62 -18.33 -0.53
N TYR A 195 -4.08 -19.48 -1.10
CA TYR A 195 -4.27 -19.61 -2.53
C TYR A 195 -5.31 -18.64 -3.08
N ALA A 196 -6.42 -18.44 -2.38
CA ALA A 196 -7.44 -17.47 -2.77
C ALA A 196 -6.89 -16.03 -2.77
N ALA A 197 -6.06 -15.68 -1.77
CA ALA A 197 -5.38 -14.40 -1.73
C ALA A 197 -4.40 -14.22 -2.90
N LEU A 198 -3.64 -15.26 -3.24
CA LEU A 198 -2.73 -15.26 -4.38
C LEU A 198 -3.48 -15.02 -5.71
N GLU A 199 -4.62 -15.67 -5.92
CA GLU A 199 -5.45 -15.43 -7.11
C GLU A 199 -6.02 -14.01 -7.15
N ARG A 200 -6.42 -13.44 -6.01
CA ARG A 200 -6.83 -12.02 -5.92
C ARG A 200 -5.70 -11.09 -6.39
N VAL A 201 -4.46 -11.31 -5.95
CA VAL A 201 -3.33 -10.49 -6.39
C VAL A 201 -3.07 -10.63 -7.89
N ARG A 202 -3.19 -11.85 -8.44
CA ARG A 202 -3.05 -12.09 -9.90
C ARG A 202 -4.10 -11.33 -10.70
N GLU A 203 -5.34 -11.31 -10.23
CA GLU A 203 -6.42 -10.55 -10.87
C GLU A 203 -6.16 -9.04 -10.83
N LEU A 204 -5.72 -8.52 -9.67
CA LEU A 204 -5.36 -7.11 -9.53
C LEU A 204 -4.21 -6.71 -10.47
N ARG A 205 -3.21 -7.58 -10.67
CA ARG A 205 -2.13 -7.35 -11.64
C ARG A 205 -2.67 -7.26 -13.05
N ARG A 206 -3.49 -8.22 -13.50
CA ARG A 206 -4.11 -8.17 -14.84
C ARG A 206 -4.87 -6.87 -15.07
N ARG A 207 -5.60 -6.40 -14.06
CA ARG A 207 -6.34 -5.12 -14.13
C ARG A 207 -5.40 -3.91 -14.20
N ALA A 208 -4.30 -3.92 -13.47
CA ALA A 208 -3.32 -2.84 -13.51
C ALA A 208 -2.62 -2.77 -14.88
N ASP A 209 -2.24 -3.93 -15.45
CA ASP A 209 -1.62 -4.02 -16.77
C ASP A 209 -2.57 -3.51 -17.87
N ALA A 210 -3.87 -3.84 -17.80
CA ALA A 210 -4.88 -3.34 -18.73
C ALA A 210 -5.00 -1.81 -18.68
N CYS A 211 -4.97 -1.20 -17.49
CA CYS A 211 -5.01 0.26 -17.34
C CYS A 211 -3.76 0.96 -17.92
N GLN A 212 -2.61 0.28 -17.96
CA GLN A 212 -1.39 0.84 -18.58
C GLN A 212 -1.47 0.81 -20.11
N GLY A 213 -2.05 -0.24 -20.69
CA GLY A 213 -2.23 -0.37 -22.14
C GLY A 213 -3.11 0.71 -22.74
N ASP A 214 -4.19 1.09 -22.07
CA ASP A 214 -5.14 2.12 -22.54
C ASP A 214 -4.57 3.54 -22.45
N ALA A 215 -3.60 3.79 -21.58
CA ALA A 215 -2.98 5.12 -21.43
C ALA A 215 -1.89 5.41 -22.48
N GLY A 216 -1.46 4.41 -23.25
CA GLY A 216 -0.41 4.51 -24.27
C GLY A 216 -0.92 4.49 -25.72
N ALA A 217 -2.22 4.37 -25.94
CA ALA A 217 -2.87 4.36 -27.24
C ALA A 217 -3.55 5.71 -27.54
#